data_7dd5227df9c81c4640a6050dd56c2fa2
#
_entry.id   7dd5227df9c81c4640a6050dd56c2fa2
#
_cell.length_a   1.000
_cell.length_b   1.000
_cell.length_c   1.000
_cell.angle_alpha   90.00
_cell.angle_beta   90.00
_cell.angle_gamma   90.00
#
_symmetry.space_group_name_H-M   'P 1'
#
loop_
_entity.id
_entity.type
_entity.pdbx_description
1 polymer ?
#
loop_
_entity_poly.entity_id
_entity_poly.type
_entity_poly.pdbx_seq_one_letter_code
_entity_poly.pdbx_strand_id
1 'polypeptide(L)'
;MKRNKLISVALIGAAAVPVAAAAPPFDTAARVAYMVDLSSGATLYAKGADLRIPPASMAKMMTAHIAFNMIKKGDLKLEQKCQVRPETWRQWHGPEAGSTMFLSPGEQVSVRNLLHGIVTLSGNDASVVLAECVSGTEPAFAVLMNQEAQRLGMANSHFGNSNGWPDAGVTYTTARDLAALARATIESTPNFYKEFYTQQEFTWGRTLGAGNPITQGNRNPLLGRVAGADGLKTGHTDEAGYGFTGSAEQQGRRLIMVVAGLGSFNQRIEESVKFMTWGFRAWTSRPLFARGRKIAEARVQLGDADAVGLVAPRDLAVTLPAGASGPVRVKIVYQGPVMAPIKAGQHIADLVVSTPDTPPQSMALVAEKDVGKAGFFGRIWAGLASLFA
;
A
#
# COMPACT_ATOMS: atom_id res chain seq x y z
N MET A 1 -42.23 21.08 -4.60
CA MET A 1 -41.67 20.94 -5.96
C MET A 1 -41.14 22.30 -6.41
N LYS A 2 -39.85 22.56 -6.33
CA LYS A 2 -39.19 23.70 -7.00
C LYS A 2 -37.85 23.20 -7.58
N ARG A 3 -37.72 23.46 -8.88
CA ARG A 3 -36.65 22.95 -9.78
C ARG A 3 -35.32 23.65 -9.50
N ASN A 4 -34.29 22.87 -9.31
CA ASN A 4 -32.90 23.33 -9.29
C ASN A 4 -32.50 23.79 -10.72
N LYS A 5 -32.13 25.04 -10.90
CA LYS A 5 -31.54 25.52 -12.11
C LYS A 5 -30.03 25.22 -12.12
N LEU A 6 -29.67 24.29 -12.97
CA LEU A 6 -28.28 24.09 -13.41
C LEU A 6 -27.95 25.19 -14.42
N ILE A 7 -26.96 26.02 -14.12
CA ILE A 7 -26.40 26.94 -15.11
C ILE A 7 -25.29 26.18 -15.84
N SER A 8 -25.63 25.71 -17.04
CA SER A 8 -24.65 25.15 -17.98
C SER A 8 -24.22 26.27 -18.93
N VAL A 9 -22.96 26.68 -18.82
CA VAL A 9 -22.34 27.51 -19.89
C VAL A 9 -21.75 26.54 -20.91
N ALA A 10 -22.42 26.38 -22.04
CA ALA A 10 -21.94 25.64 -23.20
C ALA A 10 -21.11 26.58 -24.10
N LEU A 11 -19.79 26.37 -24.12
CA LEU A 11 -18.97 26.89 -25.22
C LEU A 11 -18.90 25.78 -26.29
N ILE A 12 -19.59 26.01 -27.41
CA ILE A 12 -19.52 25.14 -28.60
C ILE A 12 -18.28 25.58 -29.41
N GLY A 13 -17.16 24.88 -29.21
CA GLY A 13 -16.04 24.89 -30.12
C GLY A 13 -16.02 23.59 -30.90
N ALA A 14 -15.83 23.62 -32.22
CA ALA A 14 -15.74 22.45 -33.09
C ALA A 14 -14.70 21.45 -32.54
N ALA A 15 -15.17 20.30 -32.04
CA ALA A 15 -14.34 19.29 -31.49
C ALA A 15 -13.75 18.41 -32.62
N ALA A 16 -12.47 18.59 -32.90
CA ALA A 16 -11.68 17.48 -33.38
C ALA A 16 -11.78 16.39 -32.30
N VAL A 17 -12.35 15.24 -32.62
CA VAL A 17 -12.39 14.09 -31.71
C VAL A 17 -10.93 13.67 -31.48
N PRO A 18 -10.34 13.86 -30.30
CA PRO A 18 -8.99 13.38 -30.05
C PRO A 18 -9.04 11.86 -30.11
N VAL A 19 -8.22 11.26 -30.97
CA VAL A 19 -7.93 9.84 -30.86
C VAL A 19 -7.35 9.64 -29.47
N ALA A 20 -8.08 8.95 -28.59
CA ALA A 20 -7.58 8.60 -27.27
C ALA A 20 -6.27 7.85 -27.45
N ALA A 21 -5.18 8.36 -26.87
CA ALA A 21 -3.92 7.62 -26.87
C ALA A 21 -4.17 6.35 -26.05
N ALA A 22 -4.08 5.20 -26.71
CA ALA A 22 -4.26 3.93 -26.02
C ALA A 22 -3.20 3.80 -24.92
N ALA A 23 -3.58 3.20 -23.79
CA ALA A 23 -2.61 2.86 -22.75
C ALA A 23 -1.39 2.14 -23.35
N PRO A 24 -0.16 2.48 -22.95
CA PRO A 24 1.04 1.87 -23.54
C PRO A 24 0.97 0.35 -23.44
N PRO A 25 1.20 -0.40 -24.53
CA PRO A 25 1.07 -1.84 -24.50
C PRO A 25 2.12 -2.47 -23.59
N PHE A 26 1.72 -3.46 -22.82
CA PHE A 26 2.59 -4.27 -22.00
C PHE A 26 2.08 -5.72 -21.96
N ASP A 27 2.99 -6.67 -22.12
CA ASP A 27 2.71 -8.08 -21.98
C ASP A 27 3.64 -8.71 -20.93
N THR A 28 3.09 -9.64 -20.14
CA THR A 28 3.78 -10.33 -19.07
C THR A 28 3.35 -11.79 -18.99
N ALA A 29 4.31 -12.66 -18.71
CA ALA A 29 4.08 -14.07 -18.43
C ALA A 29 3.41 -14.30 -17.06
N ALA A 30 3.36 -13.28 -16.18
CA ALA A 30 2.68 -13.40 -14.89
C ALA A 30 1.19 -13.71 -15.09
N ARG A 31 0.67 -14.67 -14.33
CA ARG A 31 -0.77 -14.96 -14.27
C ARG A 31 -1.56 -13.76 -13.74
N VAL A 32 -0.98 -13.08 -12.76
CA VAL A 32 -1.54 -11.89 -12.13
C VAL A 32 -0.48 -10.78 -12.16
N ALA A 33 -0.86 -9.58 -12.63
CA ALA A 33 0.00 -8.41 -12.61
C ALA A 33 -0.83 -7.14 -12.33
N TYR A 34 -0.30 -6.29 -11.47
CA TYR A 34 -0.92 -5.01 -11.12
C TYR A 34 0.14 -3.94 -10.90
N MET A 35 -0.12 -2.73 -11.41
CA MET A 35 0.76 -1.57 -11.16
C MET A 35 -0.08 -0.34 -10.88
N VAL A 36 0.33 0.39 -9.85
CA VAL A 36 -0.28 1.67 -9.43
C VAL A 36 0.79 2.72 -9.25
N ASP A 37 0.49 3.94 -9.70
CA ASP A 37 1.27 5.14 -9.43
C ASP A 37 0.75 5.81 -8.16
N LEU A 38 1.56 5.88 -7.10
CA LEU A 38 1.12 6.48 -5.83
C LEU A 38 0.95 8.00 -5.92
N SER A 39 1.63 8.67 -6.85
CA SER A 39 1.53 10.13 -6.99
C SER A 39 0.12 10.57 -7.40
N SER A 40 -0.51 9.80 -8.29
CA SER A 40 -1.85 10.08 -8.84
C SER A 40 -2.95 9.12 -8.34
N GLY A 41 -2.57 7.94 -7.82
CA GLY A 41 -3.49 6.83 -7.56
C GLY A 41 -3.91 6.07 -8.83
N ALA A 42 -3.32 6.40 -9.99
CA ALA A 42 -3.67 5.78 -11.26
C ALA A 42 -3.24 4.31 -11.34
N THR A 43 -4.16 3.44 -11.73
CA THR A 43 -3.82 2.08 -12.14
C THR A 43 -3.21 2.13 -13.54
N LEU A 44 -1.94 1.74 -13.67
CA LEU A 44 -1.21 1.75 -14.94
C LEU A 44 -1.38 0.44 -15.70
N TYR A 45 -1.55 -0.65 -14.97
CA TYR A 45 -1.75 -1.99 -15.53
C TYR A 45 -2.54 -2.88 -14.58
N ALA A 46 -3.43 -3.70 -15.13
CA ALA A 46 -4.21 -4.67 -14.37
C ALA A 46 -4.49 -5.92 -15.22
N LYS A 47 -3.92 -7.05 -14.82
CA LYS A 47 -4.17 -8.39 -15.36
C LYS A 47 -4.51 -9.31 -14.20
N GLY A 48 -5.75 -9.77 -14.09
CA GLY A 48 -6.20 -10.61 -12.99
C GLY A 48 -6.01 -9.98 -11.61
N ALA A 49 -6.05 -8.63 -11.51
CA ALA A 49 -5.67 -7.89 -10.30
C ALA A 49 -6.52 -8.22 -9.06
N ASP A 50 -7.75 -8.70 -9.29
CA ASP A 50 -8.73 -9.04 -8.25
C ASP A 50 -8.94 -10.56 -8.10
N LEU A 51 -8.16 -11.38 -8.82
CA LEU A 51 -8.15 -12.83 -8.61
C LEU A 51 -7.52 -13.16 -7.25
N ARG A 52 -8.18 -14.01 -6.47
CA ARG A 52 -7.64 -14.57 -5.24
C ARG A 52 -6.49 -15.51 -5.57
N ILE A 53 -5.37 -15.28 -4.93
CA ILE A 53 -4.14 -16.08 -5.06
C ILE A 53 -3.58 -16.38 -3.67
N PRO A 54 -2.89 -17.50 -3.47
CA PRO A 54 -2.08 -17.70 -2.28
C PRO A 54 -0.91 -16.70 -2.31
N PRO A 55 -0.73 -15.88 -1.25
CA PRO A 55 0.34 -14.86 -1.23
C PRO A 55 1.73 -15.45 -1.06
N ALA A 56 1.83 -16.67 -0.56
CA ALA A 56 3.09 -17.20 -0.05
C ALA A 56 3.74 -16.18 0.91
N SER A 57 5.06 -16.06 0.93
CA SER A 57 5.76 -15.14 1.82
C SER A 57 5.47 -13.65 1.58
N MET A 58 4.67 -13.25 0.59
CA MET A 58 4.19 -11.86 0.51
C MET A 58 3.23 -11.52 1.67
N ALA A 59 2.61 -12.53 2.32
CA ALA A 59 1.82 -12.34 3.55
C ALA A 59 2.62 -11.68 4.68
N LYS A 60 3.94 -11.90 4.73
CA LYS A 60 4.84 -11.29 5.72
C LYS A 60 4.88 -9.75 5.66
N MET A 61 4.42 -9.16 4.59
CA MET A 61 4.22 -7.70 4.53
C MET A 61 3.18 -7.26 5.57
N MET A 62 2.10 -8.03 5.77
CA MET A 62 1.09 -7.74 6.79
C MET A 62 1.67 -7.91 8.20
N THR A 63 2.46 -8.96 8.43
CA THR A 63 3.15 -9.20 9.70
C THR A 63 4.07 -8.04 10.08
N ALA A 64 4.91 -7.58 9.15
CA ALA A 64 5.78 -6.42 9.35
C ALA A 64 4.98 -5.12 9.53
N HIS A 65 3.92 -4.92 8.74
CA HIS A 65 3.06 -3.73 8.81
C HIS A 65 2.42 -3.56 10.19
N ILE A 66 1.87 -4.64 10.75
CA ILE A 66 1.29 -4.62 12.11
C ILE A 66 2.35 -4.25 13.14
N ALA A 67 3.51 -4.90 13.10
CA ALA A 67 4.60 -4.61 14.03
C ALA A 67 5.06 -3.14 13.92
N PHE A 68 5.22 -2.59 12.71
CA PHE A 68 5.57 -1.19 12.50
C PHE A 68 4.52 -0.22 13.09
N ASN A 69 3.24 -0.52 12.88
CA ASN A 69 2.17 0.30 13.45
C ASN A 69 2.14 0.23 14.99
N MET A 70 2.37 -0.93 15.58
CA MET A 70 2.46 -1.09 17.03
C MET A 70 3.68 -0.36 17.60
N ILE A 71 4.83 -0.42 16.93
CA ILE A 71 6.03 0.33 17.34
C ILE A 71 5.77 1.83 17.26
N LYS A 72 5.15 2.30 16.18
CA LYS A 72 4.78 3.71 16.01
C LYS A 72 3.83 4.21 17.11
N LYS A 73 2.93 3.35 17.59
CA LYS A 73 1.99 3.67 18.70
C LYS A 73 2.64 3.56 20.07
N GLY A 74 3.79 2.91 20.21
CA GLY A 74 4.45 2.62 21.48
C GLY A 74 4.01 1.31 22.14
N ASP A 75 3.14 0.54 21.51
CA ASP A 75 2.62 -0.75 22.02
C ASP A 75 3.66 -1.88 21.91
N LEU A 76 4.65 -1.71 21.04
CA LEU A 76 5.76 -2.63 20.84
C LEU A 76 7.07 -1.83 20.77
N LYS A 77 8.18 -2.40 21.27
CA LYS A 77 9.50 -1.76 21.20
C LYS A 77 10.46 -2.57 20.33
N LEU A 78 11.27 -1.89 19.51
CA LEU A 78 12.26 -2.55 18.66
C LEU A 78 13.25 -3.42 19.44
N GLU A 79 13.62 -2.98 20.64
CA GLU A 79 14.60 -3.69 21.49
C GLU A 79 13.94 -4.73 22.42
N GLN A 80 12.60 -4.84 22.41
CA GLN A 80 11.88 -5.87 23.14
C GLN A 80 12.36 -7.25 22.69
N LYS A 81 12.62 -8.14 23.68
CA LYS A 81 13.06 -9.51 23.42
C LYS A 81 11.85 -10.44 23.31
N CYS A 82 11.88 -11.26 22.30
CA CYS A 82 10.93 -12.33 22.05
C CYS A 82 11.65 -13.68 22.20
N GLN A 83 11.06 -14.57 22.96
CA GLN A 83 11.63 -15.89 23.19
C GLN A 83 11.24 -16.87 22.09
N VAL A 84 12.19 -17.58 21.54
CA VAL A 84 11.97 -18.70 20.62
C VAL A 84 11.51 -19.92 21.42
N ARG A 85 10.23 -20.27 21.30
CA ARG A 85 9.67 -21.43 21.99
C ARG A 85 10.21 -22.71 21.39
N PRO A 86 10.46 -23.76 22.20
CA PRO A 86 10.93 -25.05 21.69
C PRO A 86 9.98 -25.67 20.66
N GLU A 87 8.66 -25.48 20.80
CA GLU A 87 7.64 -25.97 19.87
C GLU A 87 7.77 -25.27 18.52
N THR A 88 7.88 -23.95 18.51
CA THR A 88 8.05 -23.13 17.32
C THR A 88 9.35 -23.48 16.60
N TRP A 89 10.43 -23.66 17.36
CA TRP A 89 11.69 -24.10 16.78
C TRP A 89 11.57 -25.49 16.13
N ARG A 90 10.93 -26.47 16.79
CA ARG A 90 10.74 -27.82 16.22
C ARG A 90 9.98 -27.79 14.90
N GLN A 91 8.99 -26.90 14.79
CA GLN A 91 8.18 -26.76 13.58
C GLN A 91 8.94 -26.05 12.45
N TRP A 92 9.76 -25.06 12.78
CA TRP A 92 10.37 -24.14 11.80
C TRP A 92 11.89 -24.28 11.72
N HIS A 93 12.42 -25.48 11.90
CA HIS A 93 13.84 -25.78 11.65
C HIS A 93 14.00 -26.96 10.68
N GLY A 94 15.16 -27.03 10.03
CA GLY A 94 15.46 -28.10 9.07
C GLY A 94 14.98 -27.80 7.64
N PRO A 95 15.17 -28.76 6.72
CA PRO A 95 14.94 -28.55 5.28
C PRO A 95 13.49 -28.22 4.91
N GLU A 96 12.53 -28.78 5.65
CA GLU A 96 11.10 -28.60 5.39
C GLU A 96 10.55 -27.24 5.88
N ALA A 97 11.33 -26.49 6.66
CA ALA A 97 10.90 -25.21 7.20
C ALA A 97 10.90 -24.06 6.17
N GLY A 98 11.41 -24.30 4.97
CA GLY A 98 11.59 -23.29 3.93
C GLY A 98 12.61 -22.22 4.33
N SER A 99 12.25 -20.93 4.14
CA SER A 99 13.15 -19.84 4.50
C SER A 99 13.13 -19.57 6.00
N THR A 100 14.29 -19.57 6.63
CA THR A 100 14.46 -19.30 8.07
C THR A 100 15.59 -18.30 8.32
N MET A 101 15.59 -17.68 9.49
CA MET A 101 16.75 -16.93 9.97
C MET A 101 17.64 -17.77 10.91
N PHE A 102 17.39 -19.08 11.01
CA PHE A 102 18.15 -20.03 11.82
C PHE A 102 18.15 -19.71 13.32
N LEU A 103 16.96 -19.48 13.87
CA LEU A 103 16.75 -19.29 15.30
C LEU A 103 17.06 -20.57 16.09
N SER A 104 17.49 -20.40 17.34
CA SER A 104 17.75 -21.51 18.27
C SER A 104 16.67 -21.59 19.35
N PRO A 105 16.37 -22.79 19.90
CA PRO A 105 15.36 -22.93 20.95
C PRO A 105 15.78 -22.18 22.22
N GLY A 106 14.85 -21.43 22.81
CA GLY A 106 15.10 -20.62 24.00
C GLY A 106 15.82 -19.30 23.75
N GLU A 107 16.24 -19.02 22.52
CA GLU A 107 16.91 -17.77 22.13
C GLU A 107 16.03 -16.55 22.40
N GLN A 108 16.64 -15.45 22.84
CA GLN A 108 15.99 -14.16 23.07
C GLN A 108 16.36 -13.19 21.96
N VAL A 109 15.44 -12.99 21.02
CA VAL A 109 15.66 -12.19 19.80
C VAL A 109 14.91 -10.87 19.90
N SER A 110 15.55 -9.75 19.54
CA SER A 110 14.86 -8.48 19.53
C SER A 110 13.84 -8.39 18.38
N VAL A 111 12.78 -7.64 18.58
CA VAL A 111 11.79 -7.34 17.52
C VAL A 111 12.48 -6.78 16.27
N ARG A 112 13.49 -5.90 16.44
CA ARG A 112 14.31 -5.39 15.33
C ARG A 112 14.92 -6.51 14.50
N ASN A 113 15.58 -7.46 15.13
CA ASN A 113 16.22 -8.56 14.43
C ASN A 113 15.23 -9.51 13.81
N LEU A 114 14.08 -9.78 14.47
CA LEU A 114 12.99 -10.56 13.86
C LEU A 114 12.46 -9.88 12.61
N LEU A 115 12.27 -8.56 12.62
CA LEU A 115 11.82 -7.79 11.45
C LEU A 115 12.83 -7.86 10.30
N HIS A 116 14.15 -7.77 10.56
CA HIS A 116 15.17 -8.03 9.54
C HIS A 116 15.07 -9.47 9.00
N GLY A 117 14.91 -10.45 9.88
CA GLY A 117 14.69 -11.85 9.49
C GLY A 117 13.46 -12.03 8.60
N ILE A 118 12.35 -11.39 8.94
CA ILE A 118 11.08 -11.46 8.19
C ILE A 118 11.20 -10.80 6.82
N VAL A 119 11.71 -9.58 6.77
CA VAL A 119 11.71 -8.76 5.55
C VAL A 119 12.82 -9.17 4.60
N THR A 120 14.06 -9.28 5.10
CA THR A 120 15.25 -9.54 4.28
C THR A 120 15.39 -11.02 3.94
N LEU A 121 15.30 -11.90 4.95
CA LEU A 121 15.53 -13.34 4.79
C LEU A 121 14.25 -14.11 4.43
N SER A 122 13.09 -13.50 4.66
CA SER A 122 11.79 -14.19 4.55
C SER A 122 11.59 -15.30 5.60
N GLY A 123 12.20 -15.16 6.81
CA GLY A 123 12.19 -16.16 7.86
C GLY A 123 10.78 -16.55 8.31
N ASN A 124 10.44 -17.83 8.16
CA ASN A 124 9.17 -18.39 8.65
C ASN A 124 9.21 -18.47 10.19
N ASP A 125 10.32 -18.94 10.75
CA ASP A 125 10.61 -18.95 12.17
C ASP A 125 10.48 -17.56 12.80
N ALA A 126 11.11 -16.55 12.21
CA ALA A 126 11.05 -15.18 12.69
C ALA A 126 9.61 -14.61 12.70
N SER A 127 8.80 -14.96 11.68
CA SER A 127 7.41 -14.49 11.59
C SER A 127 6.54 -15.07 12.71
N VAL A 128 6.67 -16.37 12.97
CA VAL A 128 5.90 -17.04 14.02
C VAL A 128 6.34 -16.56 15.40
N VAL A 129 7.66 -16.46 15.65
CA VAL A 129 8.18 -15.95 16.93
C VAL A 129 7.71 -14.51 17.19
N LEU A 130 7.68 -13.65 16.17
CA LEU A 130 7.14 -12.29 16.32
C LEU A 130 5.63 -12.31 16.62
N ALA A 131 4.87 -13.14 15.90
CA ALA A 131 3.43 -13.27 16.10
C ALA A 131 3.09 -13.76 17.52
N GLU A 132 3.80 -14.76 18.02
CA GLU A 132 3.65 -15.26 19.39
C GLU A 132 4.04 -14.23 20.43
N CYS A 133 5.11 -13.47 20.18
CA CYS A 133 5.58 -12.41 21.08
C CYS A 133 4.55 -11.27 21.22
N VAL A 134 3.87 -10.93 20.13
CA VAL A 134 2.89 -9.84 20.06
C VAL A 134 1.52 -10.26 20.62
N SER A 135 1.08 -11.48 20.29
CA SER A 135 -0.32 -11.90 20.53
C SER A 135 -0.44 -13.17 21.38
N GLY A 136 0.66 -13.68 21.92
CA GLY A 136 0.69 -14.92 22.70
C GLY A 136 0.65 -16.18 21.84
N THR A 137 -0.07 -16.19 20.71
CA THR A 137 -0.14 -17.32 19.75
C THR A 137 -0.23 -16.79 18.32
N GLU A 138 0.23 -17.59 17.34
CA GLU A 138 0.10 -17.25 15.92
C GLU A 138 -1.37 -17.11 15.47
N PRO A 139 -2.34 -17.97 15.85
CA PRO A 139 -3.74 -17.77 15.53
C PRO A 139 -4.32 -16.45 16.05
N ALA A 140 -3.95 -16.02 17.26
CA ALA A 140 -4.37 -14.70 17.77
C ALA A 140 -3.77 -13.55 16.95
N PHE A 141 -2.56 -13.70 16.43
CA PHE A 141 -1.95 -12.72 15.52
C PHE A 141 -2.65 -12.69 14.16
N ALA A 142 -3.08 -13.83 13.63
CA ALA A 142 -3.86 -13.90 12.39
C ALA A 142 -5.18 -13.12 12.49
N VAL A 143 -5.81 -13.07 13.68
CA VAL A 143 -6.98 -12.22 13.92
C VAL A 143 -6.61 -10.74 13.72
N LEU A 144 -5.47 -10.28 14.25
CA LEU A 144 -5.00 -8.89 14.02
C LEU A 144 -4.71 -8.62 12.54
N MET A 145 -4.13 -9.60 11.82
CA MET A 145 -3.89 -9.47 10.38
C MET A 145 -5.20 -9.25 9.60
N ASN A 146 -6.24 -9.99 9.95
CA ASN A 146 -7.55 -9.86 9.29
C ASN A 146 -8.29 -8.57 9.66
N GLN A 147 -8.18 -8.11 10.90
CA GLN A 147 -8.70 -6.80 11.31
C GLN A 147 -8.01 -5.67 10.56
N GLU A 148 -6.70 -5.75 10.40
CA GLU A 148 -5.94 -4.75 9.66
C GLU A 148 -6.25 -4.80 8.16
N ALA A 149 -6.42 -6.00 7.57
CA ALA A 149 -6.87 -6.16 6.20
C ALA A 149 -8.22 -5.46 5.95
N GLN A 150 -9.19 -5.64 6.85
CA GLN A 150 -10.48 -4.94 6.78
C GLN A 150 -10.30 -3.42 6.87
N ARG A 151 -9.46 -2.94 7.80
CA ARG A 151 -9.18 -1.50 7.97
C ARG A 151 -8.55 -0.88 6.73
N LEU A 152 -7.72 -1.64 6.00
CA LEU A 152 -7.08 -1.23 4.76
C LEU A 152 -7.97 -1.39 3.51
N GLY A 153 -9.19 -1.92 3.66
CA GLY A 153 -10.09 -2.18 2.55
C GLY A 153 -9.69 -3.37 1.68
N MET A 154 -8.88 -4.30 2.20
CA MET A 154 -8.44 -5.53 1.52
C MET A 154 -9.57 -6.58 1.55
N ALA A 155 -10.69 -6.29 0.88
CA ALA A 155 -11.92 -7.06 0.96
C ALA A 155 -11.80 -8.49 0.39
N ASN A 156 -10.78 -8.75 -0.42
CA ASN A 156 -10.51 -10.05 -1.03
C ASN A 156 -9.25 -10.72 -0.46
N SER A 157 -8.93 -10.45 0.81
CA SER A 157 -7.78 -11.05 1.51
C SER A 157 -8.20 -11.66 2.83
N HIS A 158 -7.57 -12.80 3.16
CA HIS A 158 -7.68 -13.46 4.45
C HIS A 158 -6.34 -14.09 4.80
N PHE A 159 -5.94 -14.02 6.06
CA PHE A 159 -4.69 -14.54 6.59
C PHE A 159 -4.96 -15.59 7.67
N GLY A 160 -4.58 -16.83 7.42
CA GLY A 160 -4.67 -17.93 8.38
C GLY A 160 -3.42 -18.07 9.26
N ASN A 161 -2.28 -17.52 8.78
CA ASN A 161 -1.00 -17.59 9.48
C ASN A 161 -0.13 -16.35 9.21
N SER A 162 0.96 -16.19 9.97
CA SER A 162 1.82 -15.01 9.97
C SER A 162 2.84 -14.97 8.81
N ASN A 163 3.08 -16.09 8.13
CA ASN A 163 4.20 -16.24 7.20
C ASN A 163 3.78 -16.57 5.76
N GLY A 164 2.49 -16.86 5.53
CA GLY A 164 1.96 -17.27 4.22
C GLY A 164 2.32 -18.69 3.83
N TRP A 165 2.60 -19.58 4.81
CA TRP A 165 2.77 -21.01 4.56
C TRP A 165 1.45 -21.60 4.04
N PRO A 166 1.51 -22.62 3.15
CA PRO A 166 0.31 -23.26 2.63
C PRO A 166 -0.59 -23.81 3.74
N ASP A 167 -1.88 -23.47 3.68
CA ASP A 167 -2.89 -23.80 4.67
C ASP A 167 -4.23 -24.22 4.04
N ALA A 168 -4.14 -24.96 2.94
CA ALA A 168 -5.30 -25.46 2.18
C ALA A 168 -6.25 -24.35 1.70
N GLY A 169 -5.69 -23.17 1.37
CA GLY A 169 -6.44 -22.05 0.79
C GLY A 169 -7.14 -21.15 1.80
N VAL A 170 -6.86 -21.29 3.10
CA VAL A 170 -7.35 -20.36 4.14
C VAL A 170 -6.72 -18.99 3.93
N THR A 171 -5.42 -18.95 3.64
CA THR A 171 -4.70 -17.70 3.33
C THR A 171 -4.79 -17.38 1.83
N TYR A 172 -5.43 -16.27 1.51
CA TYR A 172 -5.52 -15.74 0.15
C TYR A 172 -5.46 -14.22 0.14
N THR A 173 -5.10 -13.67 -1.02
CA THR A 173 -5.07 -12.23 -1.27
C THR A 173 -5.28 -11.93 -2.75
N THR A 174 -5.28 -10.64 -3.13
CA THR A 174 -5.27 -10.20 -4.52
C THR A 174 -4.07 -9.28 -4.79
N ALA A 175 -3.71 -9.08 -6.05
CA ALA A 175 -2.65 -8.14 -6.39
C ALA A 175 -3.00 -6.70 -6.00
N ARG A 176 -4.28 -6.32 -6.11
CA ARG A 176 -4.76 -5.01 -5.69
C ARG A 176 -4.63 -4.83 -4.17
N ASP A 177 -5.01 -5.83 -3.40
CA ASP A 177 -4.92 -5.78 -1.93
C ASP A 177 -3.46 -5.75 -1.46
N LEU A 178 -2.56 -6.52 -2.08
CA LEU A 178 -1.11 -6.43 -1.80
C LEU A 178 -0.54 -5.04 -2.11
N ALA A 179 -0.98 -4.41 -3.19
CA ALA A 179 -0.57 -3.04 -3.50
C ALA A 179 -1.14 -2.03 -2.49
N ALA A 180 -2.36 -2.22 -1.99
CA ALA A 180 -2.95 -1.40 -0.93
C ALA A 180 -2.16 -1.53 0.38
N LEU A 181 -1.78 -2.76 0.77
CA LEU A 181 -0.93 -3.02 1.92
C LEU A 181 0.45 -2.38 1.78
N ALA A 182 1.08 -2.52 0.61
CA ALA A 182 2.37 -1.89 0.31
C ALA A 182 2.29 -0.37 0.44
N ARG A 183 1.26 0.25 -0.14
CA ARG A 183 0.98 1.69 -0.01
C ARG A 183 0.84 2.10 1.45
N ALA A 184 -0.01 1.39 2.21
CA ALA A 184 -0.24 1.70 3.62
C ALA A 184 1.06 1.63 4.43
N THR A 185 1.91 0.63 4.19
CA THR A 185 3.21 0.47 4.87
C THR A 185 4.15 1.63 4.54
N ILE A 186 4.27 2.00 3.27
CA ILE A 186 5.13 3.10 2.81
C ILE A 186 4.66 4.44 3.40
N GLU A 187 3.35 4.73 3.33
CA GLU A 187 2.79 6.02 3.73
C GLU A 187 2.68 6.17 5.26
N SER A 188 2.32 5.11 6.00
CA SER A 188 2.10 5.20 7.45
C SER A 188 3.38 5.08 8.28
N THR A 189 4.39 4.35 7.80
CA THR A 189 5.62 4.03 8.52
C THR A 189 6.88 4.18 7.65
N PRO A 190 7.12 5.35 7.02
CA PRO A 190 8.17 5.54 6.02
C PRO A 190 9.58 5.26 6.56
N ASN A 191 9.85 5.56 7.83
CA ASN A 191 11.15 5.32 8.45
C ASN A 191 11.42 3.82 8.60
N PHE A 192 10.45 3.05 9.10
CA PHE A 192 10.57 1.59 9.20
C PHE A 192 10.60 0.94 7.83
N TYR A 193 9.79 1.43 6.88
CA TYR A 193 9.87 0.97 5.50
C TYR A 193 11.30 1.10 4.96
N LYS A 194 11.90 2.27 5.09
CA LYS A 194 13.27 2.53 4.63
C LYS A 194 14.30 1.67 5.39
N GLU A 195 14.18 1.54 6.72
CA GLU A 195 15.13 0.76 7.53
C GLU A 195 15.15 -0.72 7.12
N PHE A 196 13.97 -1.33 6.96
CA PHE A 196 13.88 -2.79 6.84
C PHE A 196 13.81 -3.30 5.39
N TYR A 197 13.16 -2.56 4.46
CA TYR A 197 12.94 -3.06 3.10
C TYR A 197 14.09 -2.79 2.13
N THR A 198 14.95 -1.80 2.42
CA THR A 198 16.10 -1.47 1.55
C THR A 198 17.32 -2.35 1.81
N GLN A 199 17.30 -3.15 2.86
CA GLN A 199 18.43 -3.95 3.27
C GLN A 199 18.73 -5.07 2.27
N GLN A 200 19.99 -5.17 1.85
CA GLN A 200 20.42 -6.13 0.83
C GLN A 200 20.73 -7.50 1.40
N GLU A 201 21.20 -7.57 2.63
CA GLU A 201 21.54 -8.82 3.31
C GLU A 201 21.37 -8.68 4.83
N PHE A 202 21.26 -9.80 5.52
CA PHE A 202 21.21 -9.84 6.96
C PHE A 202 21.94 -11.07 7.47
N THR A 203 22.72 -10.91 8.54
CA THR A 203 23.49 -11.96 9.18
C THR A 203 22.83 -12.37 10.48
N TRP A 204 22.43 -13.64 10.59
CA TRP A 204 21.90 -14.23 11.80
C TRP A 204 22.10 -15.75 11.81
N GLY A 205 22.21 -16.31 13.00
CA GLY A 205 22.48 -17.73 13.17
C GLY A 205 23.93 -18.09 12.93
N ARG A 206 24.25 -19.36 13.17
CA ARG A 206 25.60 -19.93 13.01
C ARG A 206 25.53 -21.29 12.37
N THR A 207 26.55 -21.63 11.59
CA THR A 207 26.70 -22.96 10.98
C THR A 207 26.96 -24.04 12.07
N LEU A 208 26.38 -25.20 11.86
CA LEU A 208 26.67 -26.33 12.71
C LEU A 208 28.16 -26.71 12.64
N GLY A 209 28.76 -27.09 13.75
CA GLY A 209 30.17 -27.46 13.85
C GLY A 209 31.10 -26.24 13.93
N ALA A 210 31.36 -25.55 12.83
CA ALA A 210 32.31 -24.41 12.76
C ALA A 210 31.82 -23.16 13.47
N GLY A 211 30.52 -22.99 13.70
CA GLY A 211 29.93 -21.81 14.35
C GLY A 211 30.09 -20.50 13.59
N ASN A 212 30.30 -20.54 12.27
CA ASN A 212 30.44 -19.35 11.43
C ASN A 212 29.09 -18.59 11.29
N PRO A 213 29.11 -17.25 11.26
CA PRO A 213 27.90 -16.46 11.01
C PRO A 213 27.26 -16.82 9.65
N ILE A 214 25.93 -16.85 9.61
CA ILE A 214 25.19 -17.12 8.37
C ILE A 214 24.65 -15.80 7.83
N THR A 215 25.19 -15.37 6.67
CA THR A 215 24.70 -14.19 5.94
C THR A 215 23.82 -14.64 4.78
N GLN A 216 22.61 -14.07 4.68
CA GLN A 216 21.68 -14.36 3.60
C GLN A 216 21.27 -13.08 2.90
N GLY A 217 21.20 -13.12 1.56
CA GLY A 217 20.81 -11.99 0.73
C GLY A 217 19.30 -11.78 0.64
N ASN A 218 18.88 -10.54 0.45
CA ASN A 218 17.52 -10.19 0.10
C ASN A 218 17.19 -10.70 -1.31
N ARG A 219 16.03 -11.32 -1.48
CA ARG A 219 15.59 -11.91 -2.75
C ARG A 219 14.81 -10.94 -3.63
N ASN A 220 14.73 -9.66 -3.25
CA ASN A 220 14.05 -8.63 -4.04
C ASN A 220 14.71 -8.47 -5.41
N PRO A 221 13.98 -8.75 -6.52
CA PRO A 221 14.56 -8.75 -7.87
C PRO A 221 14.91 -7.36 -8.40
N LEU A 222 14.43 -6.29 -7.76
CA LEU A 222 14.66 -4.92 -8.24
C LEU A 222 15.89 -4.26 -7.60
N LEU A 223 16.29 -4.68 -6.37
CA LEU A 223 17.44 -4.08 -5.68
C LEU A 223 18.71 -4.22 -6.52
N GLY A 224 19.40 -3.09 -6.73
CA GLY A 224 20.59 -3.02 -7.57
C GLY A 224 20.36 -3.14 -9.08
N ARG A 225 19.11 -3.37 -9.56
CA ARG A 225 18.78 -3.53 -10.99
C ARG A 225 17.90 -2.40 -11.53
N VAL A 226 17.03 -1.84 -10.69
CA VAL A 226 16.16 -0.73 -11.06
C VAL A 226 16.48 0.44 -10.17
N ALA A 227 16.76 1.60 -10.77
CA ALA A 227 17.03 2.82 -10.03
C ALA A 227 15.85 3.18 -9.11
N GLY A 228 16.16 3.56 -7.86
CA GLY A 228 15.15 3.92 -6.87
C GLY A 228 14.36 2.75 -6.28
N ALA A 229 14.69 1.50 -6.61
CA ALA A 229 14.06 0.33 -6.02
C ALA A 229 14.39 0.23 -4.51
N ASP A 230 13.34 0.04 -3.67
CA ASP A 230 13.48 0.09 -2.22
C ASP A 230 12.56 -0.89 -1.45
N GLY A 231 11.84 -1.76 -2.13
CA GLY A 231 10.92 -2.73 -1.51
C GLY A 231 10.29 -3.67 -2.54
N LEU A 232 9.43 -4.57 -2.14
CA LEU A 232 9.06 -5.00 -0.80
C LEU A 232 9.37 -6.49 -0.59
N LYS A 233 8.49 -7.40 -1.08
CA LYS A 233 8.53 -8.78 -0.66
C LYS A 233 8.29 -9.78 -1.78
N THR A 234 9.09 -10.83 -1.82
CA THR A 234 8.92 -11.99 -2.68
C THR A 234 8.08 -13.07 -1.99
N GLY A 235 7.39 -13.87 -2.78
CA GLY A 235 6.71 -15.10 -2.36
C GLY A 235 6.99 -16.25 -3.31
N HIS A 236 7.01 -17.46 -2.78
CA HIS A 236 7.05 -18.69 -3.56
C HIS A 236 6.55 -19.86 -2.72
N THR A 237 5.66 -20.63 -3.29
CA THR A 237 5.30 -22.01 -2.94
C THR A 237 4.97 -22.73 -4.25
N ASP A 238 4.93 -24.03 -4.26
CA ASP A 238 4.59 -24.80 -5.47
C ASP A 238 3.17 -24.45 -5.96
N GLU A 239 2.24 -24.19 -5.05
CA GLU A 239 0.87 -23.77 -5.36
C GLU A 239 0.81 -22.34 -5.92
N ALA A 240 1.55 -21.40 -5.33
CA ALA A 240 1.49 -19.99 -5.69
C ALA A 240 2.32 -19.65 -6.95
N GLY A 241 3.30 -20.46 -7.28
CA GLY A 241 4.37 -20.06 -8.18
C GLY A 241 5.23 -18.93 -7.59
N TYR A 242 6.02 -18.28 -8.42
CA TYR A 242 6.86 -17.16 -8.00
C TYR A 242 6.10 -15.84 -8.08
N GLY A 243 6.10 -15.09 -6.98
CA GLY A 243 5.46 -13.79 -6.86
C GLY A 243 6.38 -12.73 -6.28
N PHE A 244 6.02 -11.47 -6.50
CA PHE A 244 6.73 -10.31 -5.95
C PHE A 244 5.82 -9.10 -5.87
N THR A 245 5.84 -8.43 -4.72
CA THR A 245 5.34 -7.07 -4.55
C THR A 245 6.54 -6.14 -4.49
N GLY A 246 6.63 -5.20 -5.43
CA GLY A 246 7.78 -4.32 -5.60
C GLY A 246 7.43 -2.84 -5.53
N SER A 247 8.39 -2.01 -5.13
CA SER A 247 8.30 -0.55 -5.18
C SER A 247 9.61 0.05 -5.64
N ALA A 248 9.49 1.16 -6.37
CA ALA A 248 10.62 2.02 -6.71
C ALA A 248 10.15 3.48 -6.76
N GLU A 249 11.06 4.41 -6.47
CA GLU A 249 10.82 5.84 -6.57
C GLU A 249 11.87 6.51 -7.44
N GLN A 250 11.43 7.23 -8.47
CA GLN A 250 12.30 7.99 -9.36
C GLN A 250 11.76 9.41 -9.51
N GLN A 251 12.59 10.41 -9.25
CA GLN A 251 12.25 11.84 -9.39
C GLN A 251 10.95 12.21 -8.64
N GLY A 252 10.75 11.67 -7.44
CA GLY A 252 9.55 11.91 -6.61
C GLY A 252 8.29 11.16 -7.06
N ARG A 253 8.38 10.35 -8.11
CA ARG A 253 7.29 9.48 -8.58
C ARG A 253 7.51 8.06 -8.06
N ARG A 254 6.57 7.54 -7.28
CA ARG A 254 6.62 6.19 -6.71
C ARG A 254 5.63 5.26 -7.39
N LEU A 255 6.14 4.12 -7.86
CA LEU A 255 5.33 3.02 -8.38
C LEU A 255 5.32 1.86 -7.41
N ILE A 256 4.16 1.20 -7.31
CA ILE A 256 4.03 -0.12 -6.70
C ILE A 256 3.59 -1.10 -7.79
N MET A 257 4.22 -2.26 -7.82
CA MET A 257 3.84 -3.36 -8.69
C MET A 257 3.63 -4.66 -7.93
N VAL A 258 2.78 -5.52 -8.47
CA VAL A 258 2.62 -6.90 -8.03
C VAL A 258 2.65 -7.80 -9.25
N VAL A 259 3.43 -8.88 -9.20
CA VAL A 259 3.40 -10.00 -10.16
C VAL A 259 3.27 -11.30 -9.40
N ALA A 260 2.48 -12.26 -9.91
CA ALA A 260 2.31 -13.56 -9.28
C ALA A 260 2.00 -14.67 -10.31
N GLY A 261 2.25 -15.92 -9.90
CA GLY A 261 2.03 -17.09 -10.73
C GLY A 261 3.06 -17.26 -11.84
N LEU A 262 4.32 -16.81 -11.60
CA LEU A 262 5.43 -17.02 -12.51
C LEU A 262 6.06 -18.41 -12.28
N GLY A 263 6.62 -18.99 -13.37
CA GLY A 263 7.06 -20.39 -13.36
C GLY A 263 8.46 -20.62 -12.78
N SER A 264 9.29 -19.55 -12.62
CA SER A 264 10.66 -19.73 -12.11
C SER A 264 11.19 -18.49 -11.41
N PHE A 265 12.26 -18.71 -10.64
CA PHE A 265 13.01 -17.64 -9.98
C PHE A 265 13.54 -16.60 -10.98
N ASN A 266 14.13 -17.05 -12.10
CA ASN A 266 14.67 -16.15 -13.13
C ASN A 266 13.55 -15.37 -13.82
N GLN A 267 12.45 -16.02 -14.16
CA GLN A 267 11.29 -15.36 -14.76
C GLN A 267 10.74 -14.26 -13.83
N ARG A 268 10.72 -14.49 -12.49
CA ARG A 268 10.34 -13.45 -11.54
C ARG A 268 11.28 -12.24 -11.63
N ILE A 269 12.59 -12.45 -11.75
CA ILE A 269 13.55 -11.33 -11.89
C ILE A 269 13.27 -10.56 -13.19
N GLU A 270 13.23 -11.26 -14.30
CA GLU A 270 13.07 -10.67 -15.64
C GLU A 270 11.76 -9.89 -15.77
N GLU A 271 10.64 -10.52 -15.41
CA GLU A 271 9.31 -9.90 -15.49
C GLU A 271 9.18 -8.71 -14.52
N SER A 272 9.75 -8.79 -13.32
CA SER A 272 9.71 -7.69 -12.36
C SER A 272 10.49 -6.47 -12.84
N VAL A 273 11.71 -6.66 -13.35
CA VAL A 273 12.55 -5.58 -13.88
C VAL A 273 11.91 -4.97 -15.12
N LYS A 274 11.44 -5.79 -16.06
CA LYS A 274 10.73 -5.38 -17.26
C LYS A 274 9.49 -4.55 -16.92
N PHE A 275 8.67 -5.01 -15.98
CA PHE A 275 7.43 -4.36 -15.60
C PHE A 275 7.67 -3.01 -14.92
N MET A 276 8.57 -2.94 -13.92
CA MET A 276 8.90 -1.70 -13.25
C MET A 276 9.50 -0.66 -14.22
N THR A 277 10.41 -1.11 -15.09
CA THR A 277 11.02 -0.26 -16.13
C THR A 277 9.98 0.29 -17.10
N TRP A 278 9.04 -0.55 -17.54
CA TRP A 278 7.91 -0.11 -18.37
C TRP A 278 7.08 0.96 -17.67
N GLY A 279 6.75 0.78 -16.39
CA GLY A 279 5.98 1.74 -15.63
C GLY A 279 6.61 3.15 -15.56
N PHE A 280 7.94 3.23 -15.51
CA PHE A 280 8.65 4.51 -15.53
C PHE A 280 8.84 5.08 -16.95
N ARG A 281 9.02 4.24 -17.96
CA ARG A 281 9.29 4.69 -19.34
C ARG A 281 8.02 4.97 -20.15
N ALA A 282 7.01 4.14 -20.00
CA ALA A 282 5.78 4.24 -20.78
C ALA A 282 4.77 5.26 -20.23
N TRP A 283 4.99 5.72 -19.02
CA TRP A 283 4.11 6.65 -18.33
C TRP A 283 4.90 7.84 -17.77
N THR A 284 4.30 9.00 -17.78
CA THR A 284 4.85 10.25 -17.22
C THR A 284 3.92 10.83 -16.19
N SER A 285 4.46 11.61 -15.26
CA SER A 285 3.70 12.33 -14.24
C SER A 285 3.77 13.82 -14.51
N ARG A 286 2.60 14.49 -14.50
CA ARG A 286 2.50 15.95 -14.62
C ARG A 286 1.98 16.51 -13.29
N PRO A 287 2.79 17.33 -12.58
CA PRO A 287 2.38 17.95 -11.32
C PRO A 287 1.12 18.78 -11.47
N LEU A 288 0.22 18.74 -10.48
CA LEU A 288 -1.02 19.52 -10.41
C LEU A 288 -0.98 20.50 -9.24
N PHE A 289 -0.82 20.02 -8.03
CA PHE A 289 -0.86 20.81 -6.81
C PHE A 289 0.18 20.34 -5.80
N ALA A 290 0.91 21.26 -5.21
CA ALA A 290 1.84 20.97 -4.13
C ALA A 290 1.09 20.66 -2.82
N ARG A 291 1.71 19.89 -1.94
CA ARG A 291 1.22 19.60 -0.58
C ARG A 291 0.83 20.87 0.16
N GLY A 292 -0.31 20.85 0.84
CA GLY A 292 -0.85 21.98 1.61
C GLY A 292 -1.49 23.08 0.75
N ARG A 293 -1.42 23.00 -0.58
CA ARG A 293 -2.09 23.97 -1.47
C ARG A 293 -3.60 23.87 -1.27
N LYS A 294 -4.24 24.98 -0.90
CA LYS A 294 -5.68 25.11 -0.88
C LYS A 294 -6.20 25.12 -2.31
N ILE A 295 -7.14 24.23 -2.62
CA ILE A 295 -7.67 23.99 -3.96
C ILE A 295 -9.10 24.52 -4.08
N ALA A 296 -9.91 24.33 -3.01
CA ALA A 296 -11.30 24.78 -2.95
C ALA A 296 -11.77 24.90 -1.51
N GLU A 297 -13.08 25.10 -1.35
CA GLU A 297 -13.77 25.07 -0.06
C GLU A 297 -14.98 24.14 -0.11
N ALA A 298 -15.25 23.43 0.97
CA ALA A 298 -16.47 22.66 1.17
C ALA A 298 -17.37 23.37 2.19
N ARG A 299 -18.68 23.43 1.89
CA ARG A 299 -19.68 23.97 2.83
C ARG A 299 -19.80 23.07 4.07
N VAL A 300 -19.86 23.70 5.24
CA VAL A 300 -20.00 23.00 6.52
C VAL A 300 -21.39 23.30 7.10
N GLN A 301 -21.98 22.29 7.71
CA GLN A 301 -23.25 22.40 8.44
C GLN A 301 -23.02 22.11 9.93
N LEU A 302 -23.69 22.86 10.80
CA LEU A 302 -23.59 22.78 12.24
C LEU A 302 -22.17 23.02 12.80
N GLY A 303 -21.33 23.73 12.06
CA GLY A 303 -19.98 24.12 12.42
C GLY A 303 -19.88 25.52 12.99
N ASP A 304 -18.75 25.81 13.65
CA ASP A 304 -18.34 27.15 14.09
C ASP A 304 -17.78 27.98 12.92
N ALA A 305 -17.71 27.40 11.73
CA ALA A 305 -17.41 28.01 10.44
C ALA A 305 -18.34 27.45 9.36
N ASP A 306 -18.73 28.32 8.37
CA ASP A 306 -19.64 27.96 7.28
C ASP A 306 -18.95 27.14 6.17
N ALA A 307 -17.63 27.14 6.13
CA ALA A 307 -16.83 26.43 5.14
C ALA A 307 -15.48 25.95 5.73
N VAL A 308 -14.92 24.90 5.12
CA VAL A 308 -13.58 24.40 5.41
C VAL A 308 -12.77 24.37 4.12
N GLY A 309 -11.51 24.84 4.17
CA GLY A 309 -10.56 24.72 3.07
C GLY A 309 -10.26 23.26 2.74
N LEU A 310 -10.19 22.95 1.46
CA LEU A 310 -9.79 21.66 0.92
C LEU A 310 -8.35 21.76 0.42
N VAL A 311 -7.45 21.02 1.03
CA VAL A 311 -6.01 21.05 0.70
C VAL A 311 -5.50 19.71 0.20
N ALA A 312 -4.43 19.75 -0.60
CA ALA A 312 -3.70 18.56 -1.02
C ALA A 312 -2.92 17.95 0.16
N PRO A 313 -3.18 16.70 0.57
CA PRO A 313 -2.46 16.06 1.70
C PRO A 313 -1.01 15.73 1.38
N ARG A 314 -0.66 15.66 0.11
CA ARG A 314 0.66 15.41 -0.50
C ARG A 314 0.76 16.13 -1.83
N ASP A 315 1.89 16.07 -2.50
CA ASP A 315 1.98 16.51 -3.89
C ASP A 315 1.05 15.66 -4.76
N LEU A 316 0.20 16.32 -5.53
CA LEU A 316 -0.76 15.68 -6.44
C LEU A 316 -0.28 15.84 -7.88
N ALA A 317 -0.37 14.77 -8.64
CA ALA A 317 0.01 14.74 -10.04
C ALA A 317 -0.98 13.89 -10.85
N VAL A 318 -1.07 14.11 -12.13
CA VAL A 318 -1.78 13.24 -13.08
C VAL A 318 -0.77 12.36 -13.82
N THR A 319 -1.08 11.07 -13.94
CA THR A 319 -0.26 10.13 -14.69
C THR A 319 -0.87 9.93 -16.08
N LEU A 320 -0.02 10.07 -17.10
CA LEU A 320 -0.38 10.04 -18.51
C LEU A 320 0.53 9.09 -19.28
N PRO A 321 0.09 8.49 -20.39
CA PRO A 321 1.00 7.85 -21.33
C PRO A 321 2.12 8.78 -21.76
N ALA A 322 3.33 8.27 -21.91
CA ALA A 322 4.44 9.07 -22.40
C ALA A 322 4.12 9.66 -23.77
N GLY A 323 4.35 10.96 -23.94
CA GLY A 323 3.99 11.69 -25.17
C GLY A 323 2.55 12.20 -25.23
N ALA A 324 1.68 11.89 -24.26
CA ALA A 324 0.33 12.43 -24.21
C ALA A 324 0.35 13.95 -23.98
N SER A 325 -0.36 14.70 -24.83
CA SER A 325 -0.43 16.17 -24.78
C SER A 325 -1.86 16.70 -24.60
N GLY A 326 -2.83 15.82 -24.39
CA GLY A 326 -4.23 16.16 -24.25
C GLY A 326 -4.55 17.08 -23.05
N PRO A 327 -5.71 17.75 -23.07
CA PRO A 327 -6.13 18.62 -21.97
C PRO A 327 -6.41 17.82 -20.71
N VAL A 328 -6.02 18.37 -19.57
CA VAL A 328 -6.34 17.87 -18.24
C VAL A 328 -7.52 18.65 -17.70
N ARG A 329 -8.61 17.96 -17.36
CA ARG A 329 -9.78 18.56 -16.71
C ARG A 329 -9.82 18.11 -15.26
N VAL A 330 -10.07 19.03 -14.36
CA VAL A 330 -10.19 18.75 -12.93
C VAL A 330 -11.60 19.06 -12.43
N LYS A 331 -12.13 18.20 -11.56
CA LYS A 331 -13.42 18.37 -10.90
C LYS A 331 -13.27 17.99 -9.44
N ILE A 332 -13.87 18.77 -8.54
CA ILE A 332 -13.92 18.42 -7.12
C ILE A 332 -15.29 17.81 -6.84
N VAL A 333 -15.27 16.65 -6.18
CA VAL A 333 -16.48 15.90 -5.85
C VAL A 333 -16.49 15.68 -4.33
N TYR A 334 -17.56 16.08 -3.66
CA TYR A 334 -17.80 15.81 -2.25
C TYR A 334 -19.28 15.71 -1.93
N GLN A 335 -19.60 15.05 -0.84
CA GLN A 335 -20.96 15.00 -0.30
C GLN A 335 -21.15 16.21 0.63
N GLY A 336 -21.92 17.17 0.20
CA GLY A 336 -22.14 18.40 0.95
C GLY A 336 -23.60 18.63 1.32
N PRO A 337 -23.87 19.43 2.37
CA PRO A 337 -22.88 20.06 3.26
C PRO A 337 -22.20 19.06 4.22
N VAL A 338 -20.92 19.32 4.54
CA VAL A 338 -20.14 18.46 5.44
C VAL A 338 -20.53 18.75 6.89
N MET A 339 -20.79 17.71 7.66
CA MET A 339 -21.24 17.85 9.05
C MET A 339 -20.05 18.09 9.98
N ALA A 340 -20.14 19.13 10.82
CA ALA A 340 -19.19 19.32 11.91
C ALA A 340 -19.43 18.33 13.09
N PRO A 341 -18.40 17.94 13.87
CA PRO A 341 -17.03 18.47 13.85
C PRO A 341 -16.19 17.85 12.76
N ILE A 342 -15.26 18.63 12.20
CA ILE A 342 -14.28 18.21 11.19
C ILE A 342 -12.89 18.35 11.80
N LYS A 343 -12.01 17.38 11.55
CA LYS A 343 -10.60 17.43 11.97
C LYS A 343 -9.69 17.79 10.82
N ALA A 344 -8.68 18.59 11.08
CA ALA A 344 -7.60 18.85 10.13
C ALA A 344 -7.03 17.53 9.60
N GLY A 345 -6.82 17.42 8.28
CA GLY A 345 -6.39 16.18 7.64
C GLY A 345 -7.48 15.14 7.40
N GLN A 346 -8.73 15.36 7.85
CA GLN A 346 -9.85 14.48 7.54
C GLN A 346 -10.17 14.55 6.04
N HIS A 347 -10.34 13.39 5.40
CA HIS A 347 -10.80 13.29 4.00
C HIS A 347 -12.20 13.90 3.86
N ILE A 348 -12.37 14.85 2.95
CA ILE A 348 -13.62 15.58 2.72
C ILE A 348 -14.10 15.47 1.29
N ALA A 349 -13.19 15.50 0.32
CA ALA A 349 -13.51 15.57 -1.09
C ALA A 349 -12.50 14.78 -1.94
N ASP A 350 -12.87 14.51 -3.17
CA ASP A 350 -11.99 13.95 -4.19
C ASP A 350 -11.76 14.95 -5.32
N LEU A 351 -10.49 15.13 -5.69
CA LEU A 351 -10.09 15.76 -6.93
C LEU A 351 -10.12 14.71 -8.03
N VAL A 352 -11.11 14.76 -8.88
CA VAL A 352 -11.24 13.87 -10.05
C VAL A 352 -10.59 14.54 -11.24
N VAL A 353 -9.55 13.89 -11.77
CA VAL A 353 -8.80 14.34 -12.95
C VAL A 353 -9.17 13.46 -14.14
N SER A 354 -9.64 14.09 -15.20
CA SER A 354 -10.02 13.42 -16.44
C SER A 354 -9.13 13.87 -17.58
N THR A 355 -8.69 12.93 -18.39
CA THR A 355 -7.91 13.15 -19.62
C THR A 355 -8.50 12.28 -20.73
N PRO A 356 -8.23 12.60 -22.01
CA PRO A 356 -8.67 11.74 -23.10
C PRO A 356 -8.04 10.35 -23.09
N ASP A 357 -6.85 10.24 -22.50
CA ASP A 357 -5.93 9.11 -22.70
C ASP A 357 -5.95 8.10 -21.56
N THR A 358 -6.60 8.42 -20.43
CA THR A 358 -6.65 7.52 -19.24
C THR A 358 -8.04 7.55 -18.60
N PRO A 359 -8.42 6.48 -17.88
CA PRO A 359 -9.57 6.54 -16.99
C PRO A 359 -9.44 7.67 -15.98
N PRO A 360 -10.56 8.23 -15.47
CA PRO A 360 -10.51 9.26 -14.45
C PRO A 360 -9.68 8.83 -13.23
N GLN A 361 -8.80 9.74 -12.78
CA GLN A 361 -7.94 9.54 -11.61
C GLN A 361 -8.51 10.32 -10.44
N SER A 362 -8.70 9.68 -9.29
CA SER A 362 -9.27 10.28 -8.08
C SER A 362 -8.20 10.42 -7.01
N MET A 363 -8.08 11.63 -6.42
CA MET A 363 -7.10 11.98 -5.40
C MET A 363 -7.81 12.65 -4.24
N ALA A 364 -7.54 12.16 -3.02
CA ALA A 364 -8.15 12.70 -1.81
C ALA A 364 -7.74 14.15 -1.56
N LEU A 365 -8.72 14.98 -1.17
CA LEU A 365 -8.54 16.30 -0.58
C LEU A 365 -8.99 16.25 0.88
N VAL A 366 -8.23 16.90 1.74
CA VAL A 366 -8.45 16.87 3.19
C VAL A 366 -8.78 18.26 3.73
N ALA A 367 -9.38 18.28 4.91
CA ALA A 367 -9.67 19.52 5.64
C ALA A 367 -8.35 20.24 6.01
N GLU A 368 -8.29 21.53 5.71
CA GLU A 368 -7.15 22.42 6.00
C GLU A 368 -6.94 22.60 7.52
N LYS A 369 -8.03 22.68 8.26
CA LYS A 369 -8.05 22.95 9.71
C LYS A 369 -9.24 22.28 10.39
N ASP A 370 -9.20 22.27 11.73
CA ASP A 370 -10.34 21.85 12.54
C ASP A 370 -11.52 22.81 12.33
N VAL A 371 -12.74 22.25 12.33
CA VAL A 371 -14.01 22.99 12.45
C VAL A 371 -14.79 22.36 13.58
N GLY A 372 -15.01 23.13 14.63
CA GLY A 372 -15.77 22.74 15.81
C GLY A 372 -17.29 22.70 15.56
N LYS A 373 -18.05 22.20 16.52
CA LYS A 373 -19.52 22.29 16.49
C LYS A 373 -19.96 23.72 16.79
N ALA A 374 -20.94 24.23 16.07
CA ALA A 374 -21.59 25.49 16.38
C ALA A 374 -22.16 25.50 17.80
N GLY A 375 -22.07 26.64 18.51
CA GLY A 375 -22.72 26.86 19.79
C GLY A 375 -24.24 26.78 19.69
N PHE A 376 -24.92 26.80 20.82
CA PHE A 376 -26.38 26.62 20.91
C PHE A 376 -27.16 27.56 19.95
N PHE A 377 -26.85 28.85 19.95
CA PHE A 377 -27.50 29.84 19.08
C PHE A 377 -27.19 29.65 17.62
N GLY A 378 -25.95 29.25 17.25
CA GLY A 378 -25.57 28.95 15.88
C GLY A 378 -26.34 27.77 15.29
N ARG A 379 -26.68 26.76 16.12
CA ARG A 379 -27.49 25.60 15.69
C ARG A 379 -28.94 25.98 15.38
N ILE A 380 -29.53 26.85 16.18
CA ILE A 380 -30.90 27.36 15.96
C ILE A 380 -30.93 28.15 14.62
N TRP A 381 -29.97 29.03 14.41
CA TRP A 381 -29.87 29.83 13.21
C TRP A 381 -29.65 28.98 11.92
N ALA A 382 -28.75 27.98 12.00
CA ALA A 382 -28.52 27.04 10.91
C ALA A 382 -29.76 26.19 10.60
N GLY A 383 -30.55 25.80 11.62
CA GLY A 383 -31.83 25.11 11.44
C GLY A 383 -32.89 25.96 10.75
N LEU A 384 -33.00 27.23 11.09
CA LEU A 384 -33.93 28.19 10.46
C LEU A 384 -33.50 28.46 8.99
N ALA A 385 -32.21 28.66 8.73
CA ALA A 385 -31.70 28.90 7.39
C ALA A 385 -31.91 27.66 6.44
N SER A 386 -31.89 26.43 6.98
CA SER A 386 -32.16 25.20 6.20
C SER A 386 -33.63 25.06 5.75
N LEU A 387 -34.56 25.77 6.36
CA LEU A 387 -35.99 25.81 5.96
C LEU A 387 -36.25 26.71 4.76
N PHE A 388 -35.30 27.59 4.43
CA PHE A 388 -35.41 28.58 3.33
C PHE A 388 -34.41 28.35 2.19
N ALA A 389 -33.53 27.29 2.30
CA ALA A 389 -32.57 26.88 1.28
C ALA A 389 -33.07 25.63 0.53
#